data_e7780222d5bba5f61f8a908099a876ec
#
_entry.id   e7780222d5bba5f61f8a908099a876ec
#
_cell.length_a   1.000
_cell.length_b   1.000
_cell.length_c   1.000
_cell.angle_alpha   90.00
_cell.angle_beta   90.00
_cell.angle_gamma   90.00
#
_symmetry.space_group_name_H-M   'P 1'
#
loop_
_entity.id
_entity.type
_entity.pdbx_description
1 polymer ?
#
loop_
_entity_poly.entity_id
_entity_poly.type
_entity_poly.pdbx_seq_one_letter_code
_entity_poly.pdbx_strand_id
1 'polypeptide(L)'
;MYINETYAKKWAPVLDHPELPAISDPYKRAVTALVLENQERALQEEARSMQNLWEASPANAMGSTSPNGLAGAAGAPVAGFDPVLIGLVRRALPNLMAYDICGVQPMTGPTGLIFAMRSQYASNTAMTGEALYNEANTHYAGAAGANPLATLNANIANVTLANTGTGMTTAVAEDKTLEYMGFQIDRVAVTAKSRGLQAAYTLELAQDLKAIHGLDAETELTNILSTEILAEINREVVRTIYATANIGIVGLSTAQFNLSSSADTSGRWQVEKYKSLLFAVERAANKIAKDTRRGKGNMLIVSTDVASALSMTGLLDYNSALTNNTNLMVDDTGNTFAGLLFGRIKVFVDPYSVAGTDYAVVGYKGATPYDAGLFYCPYVPLQMVRAVDPTTYQPKVGFKTRYGLVANPFATAAGLGALANDTNYYYRRFQVLNINQ
;
A
#
# COMPACT_ATOMS: atom_id res chain seq x y z
N MET A 1 11.58 4.28 11.84
CA MET A 1 11.49 3.02 12.60
C MET A 1 12.73 2.20 12.23
N TYR A 2 13.65 1.99 13.15
CA TYR A 2 14.80 1.11 12.92
C TYR A 2 14.26 -0.31 12.80
N ILE A 3 14.33 -0.87 11.61
CA ILE A 3 14.05 -2.29 11.40
C ILE A 3 15.19 -3.02 12.09
N ASN A 4 14.86 -3.78 13.12
CA ASN A 4 15.85 -4.37 13.99
C ASN A 4 16.61 -5.46 13.21
N GLU A 5 17.90 -5.26 12.97
CA GLU A 5 18.77 -6.22 12.25
C GLU A 5 18.77 -7.61 12.89
N THR A 6 18.41 -7.70 14.17
CA THR A 6 18.32 -8.99 14.89
C THR A 6 17.23 -9.89 14.31
N TYR A 7 16.07 -9.32 13.90
CA TYR A 7 14.99 -10.09 13.29
C TYR A 7 15.36 -10.57 11.89
N ALA A 8 16.04 -9.73 11.11
CA ALA A 8 16.51 -10.11 9.79
C ALA A 8 17.52 -11.28 9.87
N LYS A 9 18.40 -11.30 10.86
CA LYS A 9 19.34 -12.41 11.10
C LYS A 9 18.65 -13.68 11.59
N LYS A 10 17.66 -13.56 12.49
CA LYS A 10 16.87 -14.69 12.99
C LYS A 10 16.13 -15.41 11.85
N TRP A 11 15.51 -14.68 10.96
CA TRP A 11 14.67 -15.19 9.88
C TRP A 11 15.43 -15.42 8.55
N ALA A 12 16.74 -15.14 8.51
CA ALA A 12 17.56 -15.34 7.31
C ALA A 12 17.42 -16.75 6.71
N PRO A 13 17.44 -17.87 7.48
CA PRO A 13 17.30 -19.21 6.90
C PRO A 13 15.98 -19.44 6.16
N VAL A 14 14.89 -18.80 6.61
CA VAL A 14 13.57 -18.91 5.96
C VAL A 14 13.46 -17.96 4.78
N LEU A 15 14.05 -16.77 4.89
CA LEU A 15 14.01 -15.75 3.83
C LEU A 15 14.87 -16.13 2.61
N ASP A 16 15.98 -16.85 2.83
CA ASP A 16 16.95 -17.25 1.81
C ASP A 16 16.78 -18.71 1.37
N HIS A 17 15.64 -19.34 1.67
CA HIS A 17 15.39 -20.73 1.30
C HIS A 17 15.38 -20.92 -0.22
N PRO A 18 16.13 -21.89 -0.78
CA PRO A 18 16.33 -22.03 -2.22
C PRO A 18 15.07 -22.40 -3.02
N GLU A 19 14.07 -23.02 -2.39
CA GLU A 19 12.81 -23.40 -3.03
C GLU A 19 11.80 -22.23 -3.16
N LEU A 20 12.08 -21.10 -2.50
CA LEU A 20 11.20 -19.95 -2.50
C LEU A 20 11.76 -18.83 -3.39
N PRO A 21 10.91 -18.04 -4.07
CA PRO A 21 11.38 -16.95 -4.88
C PRO A 21 12.18 -15.93 -4.05
N ALA A 22 13.34 -15.53 -4.56
CA ALA A 22 14.21 -14.58 -3.87
C ALA A 22 13.56 -13.19 -3.74
N ILE A 23 13.64 -12.59 -2.55
CA ILE A 23 13.20 -11.20 -2.34
C ILE A 23 14.39 -10.30 -2.62
N SER A 24 14.39 -9.63 -3.77
CA SER A 24 15.46 -8.75 -4.20
C SER A 24 15.48 -7.40 -3.47
N ASP A 25 14.33 -6.94 -3.00
CA ASP A 25 14.19 -5.66 -2.30
C ASP A 25 14.53 -5.81 -0.81
N PRO A 26 15.58 -5.12 -0.30
CA PRO A 26 15.99 -5.22 1.10
C PRO A 26 14.92 -4.69 2.06
N TYR A 27 14.11 -3.73 1.63
CA TYR A 27 13.02 -3.22 2.45
C TYR A 27 11.89 -4.24 2.60
N LYS A 28 11.44 -4.85 1.49
CA LYS A 28 10.44 -5.93 1.52
C LYS A 28 10.92 -7.10 2.39
N ARG A 29 12.21 -7.45 2.29
CA ARG A 29 12.83 -8.49 3.11
C ARG A 29 12.76 -8.17 4.61
N ALA A 30 13.10 -6.95 4.99
CA ALA A 30 13.10 -6.52 6.37
C ALA A 30 11.68 -6.43 6.97
N VAL A 31 10.71 -5.95 6.19
CA VAL A 31 9.29 -5.95 6.58
C VAL A 31 8.78 -7.38 6.76
N THR A 32 9.10 -8.28 5.84
CA THR A 32 8.70 -9.69 5.93
C THR A 32 9.27 -10.36 7.19
N ALA A 33 10.53 -10.10 7.53
CA ALA A 33 11.15 -10.60 8.76
C ALA A 33 10.41 -10.14 10.01
N LEU A 34 10.03 -8.87 10.08
CA LEU A 34 9.29 -8.33 11.22
C LEU A 34 7.86 -8.89 11.31
N VAL A 35 7.22 -9.08 10.19
CA VAL A 35 5.88 -9.67 10.12
C VAL A 35 5.91 -11.14 10.53
N LEU A 36 6.95 -11.91 10.14
CA LEU A 36 7.16 -13.28 10.62
C LEU A 36 7.41 -13.33 12.13
N GLU A 37 8.13 -12.37 12.69
CA GLU A 37 8.32 -12.27 14.15
C GLU A 37 6.99 -11.99 14.88
N ASN A 38 6.14 -11.09 14.32
CA ASN A 38 4.82 -10.83 14.86
C ASN A 38 3.93 -12.09 14.79
N GLN A 39 4.06 -12.86 13.72
CA GLN A 39 3.35 -14.13 13.55
C GLN A 39 3.76 -15.13 14.62
N GLU A 40 5.06 -15.33 14.81
CA GLU A 40 5.58 -16.23 15.86
C GLU A 40 5.10 -15.80 17.25
N ARG A 41 5.15 -14.51 17.55
CA ARG A 41 4.68 -13.96 18.82
C ARG A 41 3.17 -14.20 19.03
N ALA A 42 2.36 -13.98 18.00
CA ALA A 42 0.91 -14.22 18.06
C ALA A 42 0.60 -15.70 18.33
N LEU A 43 1.33 -16.63 17.67
CA LEU A 43 1.21 -18.06 17.89
C LEU A 43 1.66 -18.48 19.30
N GLN A 44 2.72 -17.87 19.83
CA GLN A 44 3.17 -18.13 21.21
C GLN A 44 2.16 -17.63 22.24
N GLU A 45 1.53 -16.46 22.04
CA GLU A 45 0.49 -15.93 22.91
C GLU A 45 -0.74 -16.84 22.90
N GLU A 46 -1.14 -17.34 21.74
CA GLU A 46 -2.26 -18.29 21.60
C GLU A 46 -1.96 -19.61 22.30
N ALA A 47 -0.76 -20.17 22.10
CA ALA A 47 -0.32 -21.38 22.81
C ALA A 47 -0.30 -21.21 24.33
N ARG A 48 0.15 -20.06 24.83
CA ARG A 48 0.11 -19.75 26.27
C ARG A 48 -1.32 -19.61 26.80
N SER A 49 -2.23 -19.03 26.04
CA SER A 49 -3.63 -18.91 26.42
C SER A 49 -4.34 -20.26 26.50
N MET A 50 -4.01 -21.19 25.60
CA MET A 50 -4.49 -22.56 25.64
C MET A 50 -3.89 -23.35 26.82
N GLN A 51 -2.62 -23.12 27.15
CA GLN A 51 -1.97 -23.76 28.31
C GLN A 51 -2.60 -23.35 29.64
N ASN A 52 -3.04 -22.11 29.78
CA ASN A 52 -3.72 -21.61 30.98
C ASN A 52 -5.15 -22.13 31.15
N LEU A 53 -5.77 -22.64 30.08
CA LEU A 53 -7.10 -23.29 30.15
C LEU A 53 -7.03 -24.74 30.65
N TRP A 54 -5.85 -25.33 30.70
CA TRP A 54 -5.61 -26.68 31.21
C TRP A 54 -4.98 -26.59 32.60
N GLU A 55 -5.78 -26.17 33.57
CA GLU A 55 -5.32 -25.92 34.95
C GLU A 55 -4.95 -27.19 35.74
N ALA A 56 -5.25 -28.36 35.22
CA ALA A 56 -4.72 -29.62 35.73
C ALA A 56 -4.61 -30.61 34.60
N SER A 57 -3.40 -30.99 34.21
CA SER A 57 -3.19 -32.29 33.56
C SER A 57 -3.81 -33.34 34.46
N PRO A 58 -4.80 -34.14 34.00
CA PRO A 58 -5.30 -35.23 34.82
C PRO A 58 -4.12 -36.10 35.23
N ALA A 59 -4.02 -36.41 36.51
CA ALA A 59 -2.90 -37.15 37.08
C ALA A 59 -2.63 -38.53 36.43
N ASN A 60 -3.54 -38.96 35.53
CA ASN A 60 -3.49 -40.16 34.74
C ASN A 60 -3.13 -39.94 33.27
N ALA A 61 -2.76 -38.72 32.86
CA ALA A 61 -2.29 -38.50 31.51
C ALA A 61 -0.96 -39.23 31.31
N MET A 62 -1.00 -40.27 30.50
CA MET A 62 0.16 -41.09 30.12
C MET A 62 1.18 -40.17 29.40
N GLY A 63 2.13 -39.66 30.12
CA GLY A 63 3.14 -38.71 29.67
C GLY A 63 3.62 -37.76 30.74
N SER A 64 2.88 -37.68 31.86
CA SER A 64 3.25 -36.82 32.97
C SER A 64 4.44 -37.37 33.80
N THR A 65 4.80 -38.62 33.64
CA THR A 65 5.90 -39.29 34.38
C THR A 65 6.64 -40.27 33.50
N SER A 66 7.19 -39.84 32.39
CA SER A 66 8.16 -40.67 31.67
C SER A 66 9.48 -40.60 32.41
N PRO A 67 9.99 -41.75 32.95
CA PRO A 67 11.27 -41.79 33.70
C PRO A 67 12.49 -41.45 32.85
N ASN A 68 12.33 -41.27 31.55
CA ASN A 68 13.41 -40.98 30.61
C ASN A 68 13.65 -39.50 30.33
N GLY A 69 13.12 -38.59 31.14
CA GLY A 69 13.38 -37.17 30.93
C GLY A 69 12.77 -36.55 29.64
N LEU A 70 12.09 -37.38 28.83
CA LEU A 70 11.40 -36.89 27.62
C LEU A 70 10.18 -36.01 27.95
N ALA A 71 9.62 -36.14 29.16
CA ALA A 71 8.53 -35.31 29.59
C ALA A 71 8.93 -33.82 29.68
N GLY A 72 10.19 -33.54 30.02
CA GLY A 72 10.73 -32.19 30.01
C GLY A 72 11.02 -31.68 28.62
N ALA A 73 11.32 -32.55 27.69
CA ALA A 73 11.53 -32.19 26.29
C ALA A 73 10.24 -32.23 25.47
N ALA A 74 9.28 -33.10 25.85
CA ALA A 74 7.94 -33.13 25.25
C ALA A 74 7.02 -32.05 25.82
N GLY A 75 7.38 -31.46 26.94
CA GLY A 75 6.65 -30.33 27.54
C GLY A 75 7.06 -28.98 26.99
N ALA A 76 8.08 -28.92 26.15
CA ALA A 76 8.19 -27.81 25.25
C ALA A 76 7.42 -28.21 23.97
N PRO A 77 6.11 -27.89 23.86
CA PRO A 77 5.48 -27.98 22.58
C PRO A 77 6.32 -27.08 21.68
N VAL A 78 6.68 -27.57 20.51
CA VAL A 78 7.04 -26.71 19.39
C VAL A 78 5.76 -25.97 19.02
N ALA A 79 5.06 -25.52 20.04
CA ALA A 79 3.82 -24.78 19.99
C ALA A 79 4.19 -23.39 19.52
N GLY A 80 3.81 -23.09 18.34
CA GLY A 80 4.04 -21.81 17.74
C GLY A 80 4.86 -21.82 16.46
N PHE A 81 5.41 -22.95 16.04
CA PHE A 81 6.07 -23.07 14.76
C PHE A 81 5.23 -23.94 13.82
N ASP A 82 4.38 -23.30 12.99
CA ASP A 82 3.70 -23.96 11.89
C ASP A 82 4.48 -23.69 10.59
N PRO A 83 5.23 -24.67 10.07
CA PRO A 83 6.07 -24.47 8.88
C PRO A 83 5.24 -24.20 7.62
N VAL A 84 4.03 -24.73 7.55
CA VAL A 84 3.12 -24.51 6.41
C VAL A 84 2.65 -23.05 6.40
N LEU A 85 2.20 -22.54 7.54
CA LEU A 85 1.75 -21.16 7.68
C LEU A 85 2.89 -20.17 7.43
N ILE A 86 4.07 -20.42 7.98
CA ILE A 86 5.24 -19.57 7.77
C ILE A 86 5.66 -19.58 6.30
N GLY A 87 5.68 -20.74 5.67
CA GLY A 87 5.97 -20.87 4.24
C GLY A 87 4.97 -20.11 3.37
N LEU A 88 3.69 -20.20 3.71
CA LEU A 88 2.62 -19.49 3.02
C LEU A 88 2.73 -17.97 3.17
N VAL A 89 2.95 -17.48 4.38
CA VAL A 89 3.18 -16.05 4.65
C VAL A 89 4.39 -15.53 3.89
N ARG A 90 5.51 -16.29 3.92
CA ARG A 90 6.74 -15.92 3.21
C ARG A 90 6.54 -15.85 1.69
N ARG A 91 5.72 -16.74 1.13
CA ARG A 91 5.42 -16.81 -0.30
C ARG A 91 4.45 -15.72 -0.75
N ALA A 92 3.39 -15.48 0.02
CA ALA A 92 2.27 -14.65 -0.37
C ALA A 92 2.48 -13.16 -0.06
N LEU A 93 3.07 -12.83 1.10
CA LEU A 93 3.13 -11.45 1.58
C LEU A 93 3.95 -10.51 0.68
N PRO A 94 5.14 -10.87 0.17
CA PRO A 94 5.92 -9.98 -0.70
C PRO A 94 5.26 -9.67 -2.04
N ASN A 95 4.31 -10.48 -2.46
CA ASN A 95 3.59 -10.35 -3.74
C ASN A 95 2.34 -9.46 -3.62
N LEU A 96 2.00 -9.01 -2.41
CA LEU A 96 0.91 -8.05 -2.24
C LEU A 96 1.17 -6.74 -2.99
N MET A 97 0.20 -6.30 -3.78
CA MET A 97 0.24 -5.04 -4.54
C MET A 97 0.45 -3.82 -3.62
N ALA A 98 0.01 -3.93 -2.36
CA ALA A 98 0.20 -2.89 -1.35
C ALA A 98 1.68 -2.50 -1.15
N TYR A 99 2.61 -3.44 -1.29
CA TYR A 99 4.05 -3.15 -1.16
C TYR A 99 4.60 -2.29 -2.29
N ASP A 100 4.01 -2.34 -3.45
CA ASP A 100 4.45 -1.57 -4.62
C ASP A 100 3.73 -0.22 -4.73
N ILE A 101 2.50 -0.13 -4.27
CA ILE A 101 1.65 1.06 -4.42
C ILE A 101 1.61 1.91 -3.15
N CYS A 102 1.58 1.30 -1.97
CA CYS A 102 1.48 1.99 -0.68
C CYS A 102 2.81 2.06 0.05
N GLY A 103 2.89 2.94 1.03
CA GLY A 103 3.91 2.87 2.07
C GLY A 103 3.57 1.75 3.04
N VAL A 104 4.52 0.88 3.35
CA VAL A 104 4.29 -0.24 4.27
C VAL A 104 4.99 0.05 5.58
N GLN A 105 4.22 0.07 6.66
CA GLN A 105 4.76 0.28 8.01
C GLN A 105 4.23 -0.79 8.95
N PRO A 106 4.98 -1.88 9.18
CA PRO A 106 4.55 -2.94 10.07
C PRO A 106 4.41 -2.44 11.51
N MET A 107 3.37 -2.91 12.19
CA MET A 107 3.09 -2.57 13.57
C MET A 107 3.57 -3.68 14.51
N THR A 108 4.04 -3.31 15.69
CA THR A 108 4.45 -4.25 16.76
C THR A 108 3.35 -4.48 17.79
N GLY A 109 2.25 -3.75 17.71
CA GLY A 109 1.10 -3.83 18.60
C GLY A 109 -0.21 -3.57 17.87
N PRO A 110 -1.36 -3.69 18.54
CA PRO A 110 -2.68 -3.48 17.94
C PRO A 110 -2.93 -2.03 17.52
N THR A 111 -2.16 -1.10 18.07
CA THR A 111 -2.15 0.32 17.71
C THR A 111 -0.74 0.75 17.35
N GLY A 112 -0.63 1.56 16.31
CA GLY A 112 0.62 2.14 15.85
C GLY A 112 0.49 3.66 15.72
N LEU A 113 1.63 4.35 15.72
CA LEU A 113 1.70 5.78 15.46
C LEU A 113 2.60 6.02 14.25
N ILE A 114 2.11 6.79 13.31
CA ILE A 114 2.87 7.29 12.18
C ILE A 114 3.18 8.75 12.44
N PHE A 115 4.47 9.08 12.46
CA PHE A 115 4.94 10.43 12.64
C PHE A 115 5.32 11.03 11.30
N ALA A 116 4.96 12.29 11.12
CA ALA A 116 5.35 13.07 9.97
C ALA A 116 5.85 14.44 10.44
N MET A 117 6.99 14.89 9.92
CA MET A 117 7.63 16.14 10.29
C MET A 117 7.52 17.14 9.14
N ARG A 118 7.07 18.34 9.46
CA ARG A 118 7.00 19.49 8.53
C ARG A 118 7.84 20.64 9.03
N SER A 119 8.58 21.25 8.11
CA SER A 119 9.19 22.57 8.35
C SER A 119 8.18 23.65 8.00
N GLN A 120 8.01 24.63 8.85
CA GLN A 120 7.04 25.70 8.65
C GLN A 120 7.66 27.06 8.90
N TYR A 121 7.16 28.06 8.19
CA TYR A 121 7.38 29.44 8.55
C TYR A 121 6.58 29.75 9.83
N ALA A 122 7.18 30.44 10.77
CA ALA A 122 6.56 30.73 12.05
C ALA A 122 6.53 32.24 12.28
N SER A 123 5.36 32.78 12.60
CA SER A 123 5.28 34.09 13.22
C SER A 123 5.44 33.92 14.73
N ASN A 124 5.56 35.02 15.47
CA ASN A 124 5.77 35.01 16.93
C ASN A 124 4.68 34.24 17.72
N THR A 125 3.54 33.95 17.10
CA THR A 125 2.37 33.34 17.74
C THR A 125 1.80 32.12 17.01
N ALA A 126 2.15 31.90 15.73
CA ALA A 126 1.53 30.83 14.94
C ALA A 126 2.47 30.31 13.86
N MET A 127 2.37 29.03 13.54
CA MET A 127 2.99 28.43 12.37
C MET A 127 2.14 28.70 11.13
N THR A 128 2.74 29.23 10.07
CA THR A 128 2.05 29.67 8.85
C THR A 128 2.76 29.11 7.61
N GLY A 129 2.16 28.16 6.94
CA GLY A 129 2.66 27.65 5.67
C GLY A 129 3.87 26.69 5.78
N GLU A 130 3.87 25.69 4.92
CA GLU A 130 4.95 24.71 4.85
C GLU A 130 6.14 25.29 4.08
N ALA A 131 7.35 25.13 4.63
CA ALA A 131 8.61 25.52 4.02
C ALA A 131 9.29 24.30 3.38
N LEU A 132 10.27 24.53 2.50
CA LEU A 132 11.10 23.57 1.78
C LEU A 132 10.41 22.84 0.63
N TYR A 133 9.18 22.40 0.78
CA TYR A 133 8.42 21.71 -0.29
C TYR A 133 7.57 22.65 -1.14
N ASN A 134 7.21 23.82 -0.60
CA ASN A 134 6.61 24.89 -1.38
C ASN A 134 7.68 25.83 -1.95
N GLU A 135 7.29 26.67 -2.89
CA GLU A 135 8.16 27.72 -3.37
C GLU A 135 8.60 28.61 -2.19
N ALA A 136 9.90 28.89 -2.10
CA ALA A 136 10.43 29.71 -1.04
C ALA A 136 9.81 31.10 -1.04
N ASN A 137 9.37 31.57 0.12
CA ASN A 137 8.84 32.92 0.25
C ASN A 137 10.02 33.92 0.27
N THR A 138 10.23 34.60 -0.85
CA THR A 138 11.37 35.52 -1.03
C THR A 138 11.27 36.81 -0.20
N HIS A 139 10.11 37.11 0.36
CA HIS A 139 9.92 38.26 1.28
C HIS A 139 10.09 37.88 2.74
N TYR A 140 10.09 36.60 3.08
CA TYR A 140 10.02 36.17 4.47
C TYR A 140 11.22 36.60 5.30
N ALA A 141 12.43 36.44 4.77
CA ALA A 141 13.69 36.80 5.41
C ALA A 141 14.13 38.24 5.08
N GLY A 142 13.37 38.95 4.28
CA GLY A 142 13.71 40.29 3.78
C GLY A 142 12.85 41.42 4.31
N ALA A 143 12.61 42.42 3.49
CA ALA A 143 11.70 43.52 3.79
C ALA A 143 10.25 42.99 3.84
N ALA A 144 9.47 43.44 4.83
CA ALA A 144 8.06 43.07 4.95
C ALA A 144 7.29 43.43 3.68
N GLY A 145 6.58 42.46 3.12
CA GLY A 145 5.77 42.63 1.90
C GLY A 145 4.84 41.45 1.67
N ALA A 146 3.90 41.60 0.76
CA ALA A 146 2.99 40.52 0.38
C ALA A 146 3.76 39.40 -0.33
N ASN A 147 3.36 38.15 -0.11
CA ASN A 147 3.95 37.01 -0.78
C ASN A 147 3.83 37.15 -2.32
N PRO A 148 4.95 37.23 -3.07
CA PRO A 148 4.92 37.44 -4.52
C PRO A 148 4.29 36.26 -5.29
N LEU A 149 4.22 35.08 -4.69
CA LEU A 149 3.64 33.88 -5.29
C LEU A 149 2.16 34.09 -5.69
N ALA A 150 1.39 34.86 -4.92
CA ALA A 150 0.00 35.17 -5.23
C ALA A 150 -0.16 35.99 -6.51
N THR A 151 0.81 36.84 -6.83
CA THR A 151 0.81 37.72 -8.00
C THR A 151 1.34 37.01 -9.26
N LEU A 152 2.34 36.15 -9.11
CA LEU A 152 2.91 35.35 -10.21
C LEU A 152 1.90 34.33 -10.77
N ASN A 153 1.03 33.79 -9.93
CA ASN A 153 0.00 32.81 -10.34
C ASN A 153 -1.17 33.44 -11.11
N ALA A 154 -1.38 34.75 -10.98
CA ALA A 154 -2.56 35.40 -11.59
C ALA A 154 -2.33 35.81 -13.05
N ASN A 155 -1.14 36.35 -13.39
CA ASN A 155 -0.87 36.78 -14.75
C ASN A 155 0.64 36.99 -14.97
N ILE A 156 1.25 36.21 -15.87
CA ILE A 156 2.68 36.32 -16.20
C ILE A 156 3.03 37.69 -16.80
N ALA A 157 2.10 38.34 -17.45
CA ALA A 157 2.32 39.67 -18.06
C ALA A 157 2.51 40.80 -17.03
N ASN A 158 2.12 40.59 -15.77
CA ASN A 158 2.16 41.60 -14.71
C ASN A 158 3.24 41.38 -13.68
N VAL A 159 4.29 40.59 -14.01
CA VAL A 159 5.43 40.39 -13.13
C VAL A 159 6.28 41.64 -13.12
N THR A 160 6.36 42.32 -11.98
CA THR A 160 7.23 43.50 -11.76
C THR A 160 8.39 43.09 -10.84
N LEU A 161 9.52 43.77 -10.99
CA LEU A 161 10.70 43.54 -10.15
C LEU A 161 10.40 43.70 -8.65
N ALA A 162 9.46 44.58 -8.31
CA ALA A 162 8.98 44.79 -6.94
C ALA A 162 8.34 43.54 -6.31
N ASN A 163 7.88 42.58 -7.13
CA ASN A 163 7.23 41.35 -6.68
C ASN A 163 8.20 40.17 -6.51
N THR A 164 9.52 40.38 -6.75
CA THR A 164 10.51 39.28 -6.68
C THR A 164 11.12 39.06 -5.30
N GLY A 165 10.81 39.94 -4.34
CA GLY A 165 11.40 39.93 -2.99
C GLY A 165 12.63 40.85 -2.91
N THR A 166 12.71 41.63 -1.87
CA THR A 166 13.83 42.56 -1.61
C THR A 166 14.42 42.25 -0.24
N GLY A 167 15.76 42.36 -0.14
CA GLY A 167 16.45 42.31 1.13
C GLY A 167 16.23 43.56 1.98
N MET A 168 16.52 43.48 3.26
CA MET A 168 16.47 44.60 4.19
C MET A 168 17.67 45.55 3.96
N THR A 169 17.49 46.84 4.21
CA THR A 169 18.59 47.79 4.31
C THR A 169 19.36 47.55 5.61
N THR A 170 20.66 47.89 5.64
CA THR A 170 21.52 47.68 6.81
C THR A 170 20.96 48.31 8.09
N ALA A 171 20.41 49.52 7.99
CA ALA A 171 19.81 50.21 9.11
C ALA A 171 18.56 49.52 9.67
N VAL A 172 17.77 48.88 8.80
CA VAL A 172 16.57 48.09 9.24
C VAL A 172 17.01 46.74 9.79
N ALA A 173 18.07 46.15 9.27
CA ALA A 173 18.54 44.84 9.71
C ALA A 173 19.17 44.89 11.13
N GLU A 174 19.70 46.04 11.56
CA GLU A 174 20.28 46.21 12.88
C GLU A 174 19.24 46.27 14.01
N ASP A 175 18.02 46.72 13.72
CA ASP A 175 16.95 46.91 14.74
C ASP A 175 15.78 45.90 14.58
N LYS A 176 15.79 45.10 13.53
CA LYS A 176 14.67 44.16 13.25
C LYS A 176 14.87 42.83 13.94
N THR A 177 13.84 42.37 14.66
CA THR A 177 13.73 40.99 15.10
C THR A 177 13.62 40.09 13.87
N LEU A 178 14.50 39.08 13.76
CA LEU A 178 14.49 38.13 12.64
C LEU A 178 13.26 37.24 12.65
N GLU A 179 12.79 36.87 11.48
CA GLU A 179 11.65 35.96 11.34
C GLU A 179 12.00 34.54 11.76
N TYR A 180 11.03 33.81 12.28
CA TYR A 180 11.24 32.48 12.82
C TYR A 180 10.88 31.39 11.81
N MET A 181 11.63 30.29 11.84
CA MET A 181 11.25 29.02 11.21
C MET A 181 11.22 27.95 12.29
N GLY A 182 10.29 27.02 12.16
CA GLY A 182 10.15 25.91 13.07
C GLY A 182 9.80 24.61 12.37
N PHE A 183 9.74 23.54 13.13
CA PHE A 183 9.22 22.28 12.65
C PHE A 183 8.05 21.82 13.51
N GLN A 184 7.08 21.20 12.86
CA GLN A 184 5.92 20.60 13.51
C GLN A 184 5.98 19.09 13.30
N ILE A 185 5.69 18.34 14.34
CA ILE A 185 5.56 16.89 14.27
C ILE A 185 4.09 16.54 14.38
N ASP A 186 3.52 16.05 13.29
CA ASP A 186 2.17 15.53 13.24
C ASP A 186 2.19 14.01 13.48
N ARG A 187 1.18 13.51 14.16
CA ARG A 187 1.04 12.08 14.45
C ARG A 187 -0.34 11.59 14.01
N VAL A 188 -0.35 10.41 13.45
CA VAL A 188 -1.59 9.70 13.10
C VAL A 188 -1.60 8.36 13.81
N ALA A 189 -2.68 8.07 14.51
CA ALA A 189 -2.90 6.78 15.14
C ALA A 189 -3.50 5.80 14.11
N VAL A 190 -2.93 4.61 14.05
CA VAL A 190 -3.41 3.50 13.24
C VAL A 190 -3.88 2.40 14.17
N THR A 191 -5.08 1.90 13.97
CA THR A 191 -5.63 0.74 14.69
C THR A 191 -5.71 -0.46 13.75
N ALA A 192 -5.24 -1.62 14.21
CA ALA A 192 -5.37 -2.85 13.47
C ALA A 192 -6.81 -3.36 13.54
N LYS A 193 -7.42 -3.56 12.37
CA LYS A 193 -8.72 -4.20 12.21
C LYS A 193 -8.53 -5.65 11.82
N SER A 194 -9.44 -6.53 12.22
CA SER A 194 -9.38 -7.96 11.92
C SER A 194 -10.25 -8.29 10.73
N ARG A 195 -9.75 -9.15 9.84
CA ARG A 195 -10.50 -9.86 8.82
C ARG A 195 -10.38 -11.34 9.06
N GLY A 196 -11.42 -12.10 8.76
CA GLY A 196 -11.37 -13.54 8.91
C GLY A 196 -12.36 -14.23 7.98
N LEU A 197 -11.93 -15.36 7.48
CA LEU A 197 -12.70 -16.25 6.61
C LEU A 197 -12.60 -17.66 7.16
N GLN A 198 -13.67 -18.43 7.09
CA GLN A 198 -13.69 -19.81 7.56
C GLN A 198 -14.32 -20.73 6.51
N ALA A 199 -13.84 -21.97 6.45
CA ALA A 199 -14.44 -23.04 5.68
C ALA A 199 -14.71 -24.25 6.58
N ALA A 200 -15.80 -24.95 6.31
CA ALA A 200 -16.13 -26.22 6.93
C ALA A 200 -16.17 -27.30 5.85
N TYR A 201 -15.75 -28.49 6.18
CA TYR A 201 -15.83 -29.65 5.29
C TYR A 201 -16.33 -30.88 6.05
N THR A 202 -16.95 -31.81 5.34
CA THR A 202 -17.41 -33.07 5.93
C THR A 202 -16.30 -34.11 5.92
N LEU A 203 -16.33 -35.02 6.88
CA LEU A 203 -15.37 -36.12 6.95
C LEU A 203 -15.47 -37.05 5.74
N GLU A 204 -16.70 -37.28 5.26
CA GLU A 204 -17.00 -38.09 4.07
C GLU A 204 -16.32 -37.49 2.83
N LEU A 205 -16.47 -36.16 2.62
CA LEU A 205 -15.85 -35.48 1.50
C LEU A 205 -14.31 -35.61 1.56
N ALA A 206 -13.71 -35.49 2.74
CA ALA A 206 -12.28 -35.64 2.90
C ALA A 206 -11.79 -37.06 2.55
N GLN A 207 -12.55 -38.08 2.94
CA GLN A 207 -12.26 -39.48 2.61
C GLN A 207 -12.40 -39.76 1.11
N ASP A 208 -13.44 -39.25 0.48
CA ASP A 208 -13.69 -39.43 -0.96
C ASP A 208 -12.64 -38.72 -1.81
N LEU A 209 -12.30 -37.47 -1.48
CA LEU A 209 -11.23 -36.73 -2.14
C LEU A 209 -9.89 -37.44 -2.06
N LYS A 210 -9.56 -37.98 -0.88
CA LYS A 210 -8.32 -38.72 -0.68
C LYS A 210 -8.32 -40.06 -1.43
N ALA A 211 -9.45 -40.75 -1.47
CA ALA A 211 -9.56 -42.05 -2.12
C ALA A 211 -9.56 -41.94 -3.67
N ILE A 212 -10.24 -40.95 -4.23
CA ILE A 212 -10.42 -40.82 -5.68
C ILE A 212 -9.31 -39.95 -6.31
N HIS A 213 -8.98 -38.83 -5.70
CA HIS A 213 -8.06 -37.82 -6.27
C HIS A 213 -6.69 -37.79 -5.59
N GLY A 214 -6.52 -38.47 -4.44
CA GLY A 214 -5.29 -38.41 -3.67
C GLY A 214 -5.00 -37.03 -3.03
N LEU A 215 -5.99 -36.12 -3.03
CA LEU A 215 -5.87 -34.78 -2.50
C LEU A 215 -6.33 -34.72 -1.04
N ASP A 216 -5.65 -33.90 -0.23
CA ASP A 216 -6.06 -33.62 1.13
C ASP A 216 -6.98 -32.38 1.16
N ALA A 217 -8.23 -32.58 1.62
CA ALA A 217 -9.24 -31.54 1.63
C ALA A 217 -8.85 -30.33 2.50
N GLU A 218 -8.14 -30.56 3.60
CA GLU A 218 -7.68 -29.48 4.47
C GLU A 218 -6.66 -28.60 3.78
N THR A 219 -5.70 -29.21 3.09
CA THR A 219 -4.64 -28.48 2.38
C THR A 219 -5.20 -27.65 1.23
N GLU A 220 -6.13 -28.21 0.45
CA GLU A 220 -6.77 -27.50 -0.65
C GLU A 220 -7.63 -26.33 -0.16
N LEU A 221 -8.43 -26.52 0.89
CA LEU A 221 -9.22 -25.44 1.49
C LEU A 221 -8.33 -24.35 2.10
N THR A 222 -7.21 -24.72 2.71
CA THR A 222 -6.22 -23.78 3.24
C THR A 222 -5.64 -22.89 2.14
N ASN A 223 -5.29 -23.47 1.02
CA ASN A 223 -4.79 -22.73 -0.14
C ASN A 223 -5.85 -21.77 -0.69
N ILE A 224 -7.10 -22.24 -0.88
CA ILE A 224 -8.21 -21.43 -1.37
C ILE A 224 -8.48 -20.24 -0.43
N LEU A 225 -8.61 -20.48 0.88
CA LEU A 225 -8.89 -19.43 1.86
C LEU A 225 -7.77 -18.39 1.95
N SER A 226 -6.53 -18.83 1.90
CA SER A 226 -5.38 -17.90 1.97
C SER A 226 -5.30 -17.02 0.72
N THR A 227 -5.52 -17.60 -0.46
CA THR A 227 -5.54 -16.87 -1.73
C THR A 227 -6.66 -15.83 -1.74
N GLU A 228 -7.86 -16.21 -1.28
CA GLU A 228 -9.01 -15.29 -1.23
C GLU A 228 -8.78 -14.12 -0.28
N ILE A 229 -8.24 -14.35 0.93
CA ILE A 229 -7.94 -13.26 1.87
C ILE A 229 -6.91 -12.29 1.29
N LEU A 230 -5.90 -12.78 0.59
CA LEU A 230 -4.89 -11.94 -0.02
C LEU A 230 -5.47 -11.13 -1.19
N ALA A 231 -6.32 -11.75 -2.00
CA ALA A 231 -7.05 -11.06 -3.05
C ALA A 231 -7.98 -9.97 -2.50
N GLU A 232 -8.67 -10.24 -1.38
CA GLU A 232 -9.49 -9.24 -0.68
C GLU A 232 -8.67 -8.05 -0.20
N ILE A 233 -7.48 -8.29 0.40
CA ILE A 233 -6.60 -7.21 0.86
C ILE A 233 -6.17 -6.34 -0.32
N ASN A 234 -5.70 -6.96 -1.41
CA ASN A 234 -5.32 -6.24 -2.62
C ASN A 234 -6.47 -5.41 -3.18
N ARG A 235 -7.66 -6.00 -3.21
CA ARG A 235 -8.85 -5.30 -3.71
C ARG A 235 -9.27 -4.14 -2.81
N GLU A 236 -9.19 -4.29 -1.50
CA GLU A 236 -9.45 -3.18 -0.57
C GLU A 236 -8.48 -2.03 -0.78
N VAL A 237 -7.18 -2.31 -0.94
CA VAL A 237 -6.17 -1.28 -1.20
C VAL A 237 -6.47 -0.53 -2.49
N VAL A 238 -6.72 -1.23 -3.60
CA VAL A 238 -7.04 -0.61 -4.90
C VAL A 238 -8.30 0.25 -4.81
N ARG A 239 -9.37 -0.27 -4.19
CA ARG A 239 -10.62 0.48 -4.01
C ARG A 239 -10.46 1.70 -3.10
N THR A 240 -9.66 1.58 -2.05
CA THR A 240 -9.37 2.71 -1.16
C THR A 240 -8.60 3.79 -1.89
N ILE A 241 -7.60 3.43 -2.71
CA ILE A 241 -6.89 4.39 -3.55
C ILE A 241 -7.85 5.06 -4.54
N TYR A 242 -8.69 4.27 -5.21
CA TYR A 242 -9.67 4.81 -6.16
C TYR A 242 -10.64 5.79 -5.49
N ALA A 243 -11.16 5.45 -4.32
CA ALA A 243 -12.11 6.29 -3.59
C ALA A 243 -11.47 7.58 -3.06
N THR A 244 -10.25 7.50 -2.54
CA THR A 244 -9.54 8.65 -1.93
C THR A 244 -8.84 9.54 -2.95
N ALA A 245 -8.54 9.03 -4.16
CA ALA A 245 -7.83 9.76 -5.21
C ALA A 245 -8.57 11.04 -5.61
N ASN A 246 -7.84 12.15 -5.69
CA ASN A 246 -8.39 13.43 -6.11
C ASN A 246 -8.86 13.37 -7.58
N ILE A 247 -9.97 14.04 -7.86
CA ILE A 247 -10.65 13.97 -9.16
C ILE A 247 -10.01 14.93 -10.17
N GLY A 248 -9.89 14.48 -11.40
CA GLY A 248 -9.69 15.31 -12.59
C GLY A 248 -8.25 15.61 -12.96
N ILE A 249 -8.13 16.07 -14.19
CA ILE A 249 -6.89 16.53 -14.83
C ILE A 249 -7.00 18.04 -15.02
N VAL A 250 -5.90 18.76 -14.89
CA VAL A 250 -5.85 20.19 -15.14
C VAL A 250 -6.30 20.47 -16.58
N GLY A 251 -7.33 21.31 -16.74
CA GLY A 251 -7.85 21.71 -18.06
C GLY A 251 -9.01 20.87 -18.60
N LEU A 252 -9.39 19.76 -17.91
CA LEU A 252 -10.69 19.14 -18.11
C LEU A 252 -11.59 19.52 -16.94
N SER A 253 -12.66 20.24 -17.22
CA SER A 253 -13.65 20.65 -16.20
C SER A 253 -14.45 19.47 -15.65
N THR A 254 -14.49 18.37 -16.39
CA THR A 254 -15.06 17.09 -16.01
C THR A 254 -13.95 16.10 -15.76
N ALA A 255 -14.09 15.26 -14.74
CA ALA A 255 -13.16 14.16 -14.42
C ALA A 255 -13.11 13.06 -15.50
N GLN A 256 -13.57 13.36 -16.71
CA GLN A 256 -13.77 12.42 -17.80
C GLN A 256 -12.88 12.80 -18.99
N PHE A 257 -12.14 11.82 -19.49
CA PHE A 257 -11.42 11.91 -20.74
C PHE A 257 -12.21 11.19 -21.82
N ASN A 258 -12.74 11.92 -22.80
CA ASN A 258 -13.57 11.35 -23.85
C ASN A 258 -12.77 11.20 -25.14
N LEU A 259 -12.66 9.96 -25.66
CA LEU A 259 -11.94 9.65 -26.88
C LEU A 259 -12.72 9.95 -28.15
N SER A 260 -14.05 10.14 -28.09
CA SER A 260 -14.85 10.30 -29.31
C SER A 260 -15.18 11.75 -29.70
N SER A 261 -15.32 12.66 -28.72
CA SER A 261 -15.93 13.97 -28.99
C SER A 261 -15.29 15.16 -28.28
N SER A 262 -14.11 15.02 -27.71
CA SER A 262 -13.48 16.17 -27.07
C SER A 262 -12.74 17.04 -28.08
N ALA A 263 -12.57 18.31 -27.77
CA ALA A 263 -11.77 19.23 -28.55
C ALA A 263 -10.33 18.73 -28.79
N ASP A 264 -9.85 17.87 -27.87
CA ASP A 264 -8.51 17.29 -27.92
C ASP A 264 -8.39 16.05 -28.83
N THR A 265 -9.50 15.40 -29.20
CA THR A 265 -9.47 14.11 -29.91
C THR A 265 -10.30 14.06 -31.20
N SER A 266 -11.11 15.06 -31.50
CA SER A 266 -11.95 15.06 -32.69
C SER A 266 -11.13 15.09 -34.00
N GLY A 267 -11.50 14.25 -34.95
CA GLY A 267 -10.88 14.19 -36.27
C GLY A 267 -9.53 13.49 -36.37
N ARG A 268 -9.04 12.84 -35.29
CA ARG A 268 -7.78 12.10 -35.26
C ARG A 268 -7.98 10.61 -35.49
N TRP A 269 -6.93 9.94 -35.96
CA TRP A 269 -6.89 8.48 -36.05
C TRP A 269 -6.89 7.86 -34.65
N GLN A 270 -7.38 6.62 -34.52
CA GLN A 270 -7.53 5.94 -33.23
C GLN A 270 -6.21 5.89 -32.41
N VAL A 271 -5.09 5.59 -33.07
CA VAL A 271 -3.77 5.56 -32.46
C VAL A 271 -3.35 6.94 -31.90
N GLU A 272 -3.72 8.01 -32.60
CA GLU A 272 -3.44 9.37 -32.12
C GLU A 272 -4.30 9.76 -30.93
N LYS A 273 -5.54 9.28 -30.87
CA LYS A 273 -6.41 9.43 -29.72
C LYS A 273 -5.80 8.74 -28.47
N TYR A 274 -5.24 7.54 -28.63
CA TYR A 274 -4.55 6.86 -27.54
C TYR A 274 -3.26 7.58 -27.10
N LYS A 275 -2.53 8.22 -28.02
CA LYS A 275 -1.41 9.08 -27.65
C LYS A 275 -1.85 10.31 -26.85
N SER A 276 -3.03 10.86 -27.11
CA SER A 276 -3.58 11.95 -26.29
C SER A 276 -3.97 11.49 -24.88
N LEU A 277 -4.43 10.23 -24.72
CA LEU A 277 -4.64 9.63 -23.41
C LEU A 277 -3.32 9.52 -22.62
N LEU A 278 -2.22 9.16 -23.27
CA LEU A 278 -0.89 9.17 -22.68
C LEU A 278 -0.49 10.56 -22.14
N PHE A 279 -0.77 11.60 -22.93
CA PHE A 279 -0.54 12.98 -22.50
C PHE A 279 -1.42 13.36 -21.30
N ALA A 280 -2.66 12.87 -21.24
CA ALA A 280 -3.53 13.05 -20.09
C ALA A 280 -2.97 12.43 -18.81
N VAL A 281 -2.44 11.20 -18.89
CA VAL A 281 -1.74 10.52 -17.79
C VAL A 281 -0.53 11.34 -17.33
N GLU A 282 0.27 11.84 -18.27
CA GLU A 282 1.44 12.67 -17.98
C GLU A 282 1.07 13.99 -17.30
N ARG A 283 -0.02 14.64 -17.73
CA ARG A 283 -0.56 15.85 -17.09
C ARG A 283 -1.03 15.57 -15.65
N ALA A 284 -1.69 14.42 -15.44
CA ALA A 284 -2.08 14.00 -14.09
C ALA A 284 -0.86 13.77 -13.19
N ALA A 285 0.19 13.12 -13.70
CA ALA A 285 1.45 12.91 -12.98
C ALA A 285 2.14 14.24 -12.64
N ASN A 286 2.17 15.20 -13.58
CA ASN A 286 2.70 16.54 -13.33
C ASN A 286 1.88 17.33 -12.32
N LYS A 287 0.56 17.14 -12.30
CA LYS A 287 -0.30 17.80 -11.32
C LYS A 287 -0.03 17.29 -9.91
N ILE A 288 0.19 15.97 -9.74
CA ILE A 288 0.62 15.41 -8.47
C ILE A 288 1.93 16.07 -8.01
N ALA A 289 2.91 16.23 -8.92
CA ALA A 289 4.17 16.91 -8.59
C ALA A 289 3.97 18.36 -8.15
N LYS A 290 3.03 19.09 -8.77
CA LYS A 290 2.72 20.47 -8.40
C LYS A 290 2.00 20.57 -7.06
N ASP A 291 1.11 19.62 -6.76
CA ASP A 291 0.31 19.65 -5.53
C ASP A 291 1.13 19.14 -4.32
N THR A 292 1.93 18.11 -4.51
CA THR A 292 2.71 17.50 -3.41
C THR A 292 4.11 18.09 -3.27
N ARG A 293 4.69 18.63 -4.35
CA ARG A 293 6.09 19.14 -4.42
C ARG A 293 7.15 18.11 -4.04
N ARG A 294 6.79 16.83 -3.95
CA ARG A 294 7.69 15.74 -3.55
C ARG A 294 8.18 14.91 -4.72
N GLY A 295 7.35 14.74 -5.73
CA GLY A 295 7.72 13.99 -6.91
C GLY A 295 6.59 13.83 -7.91
N LYS A 296 6.96 13.42 -9.11
CA LYS A 296 6.04 13.16 -10.20
C LYS A 296 5.43 11.77 -10.08
N GLY A 297 4.18 11.61 -10.48
CA GLY A 297 3.51 10.32 -10.50
C GLY A 297 4.38 9.23 -11.16
N ASN A 298 4.55 8.09 -10.49
CA ASN A 298 5.40 6.98 -10.92
C ASN A 298 4.68 5.63 -10.96
N MET A 299 3.38 5.61 -10.66
CA MET A 299 2.55 4.43 -10.77
C MET A 299 1.22 4.77 -11.43
N LEU A 300 0.63 3.78 -12.09
CA LEU A 300 -0.62 3.88 -12.83
C LEU A 300 -1.44 2.61 -12.61
N ILE A 301 -2.68 2.75 -12.15
CA ILE A 301 -3.64 1.67 -12.06
C ILE A 301 -4.72 1.93 -13.10
N VAL A 302 -4.98 0.95 -13.96
CA VAL A 302 -5.88 1.10 -15.10
C VAL A 302 -6.83 -0.08 -15.25
N SER A 303 -7.97 0.13 -15.88
CA SER A 303 -8.84 -0.94 -16.35
C SER A 303 -8.21 -1.72 -17.50
N THR A 304 -8.71 -2.91 -17.78
CA THR A 304 -8.19 -3.80 -18.86
C THR A 304 -8.20 -3.15 -20.22
N ASP A 305 -9.28 -2.43 -20.56
CA ASP A 305 -9.43 -1.78 -21.87
C ASP A 305 -8.49 -0.58 -22.03
N VAL A 306 -8.29 0.19 -20.96
CA VAL A 306 -7.29 1.26 -20.93
C VAL A 306 -5.87 0.71 -21.05
N ALA A 307 -5.56 -0.42 -20.42
CA ALA A 307 -4.26 -1.07 -20.57
C ALA A 307 -4.01 -1.50 -22.02
N SER A 308 -5.02 -2.06 -22.68
CA SER A 308 -4.97 -2.43 -24.10
C SER A 308 -4.76 -1.21 -25.00
N ALA A 309 -5.46 -0.12 -24.73
CA ALA A 309 -5.28 1.15 -25.44
C ALA A 309 -3.85 1.71 -25.26
N LEU A 310 -3.29 1.64 -24.05
CA LEU A 310 -1.91 2.05 -23.78
C LEU A 310 -0.89 1.15 -24.50
N SER A 311 -1.15 -0.15 -24.61
CA SER A 311 -0.27 -1.06 -25.36
C SER A 311 -0.23 -0.74 -26.85
N MET A 312 -1.38 -0.35 -27.44
CA MET A 312 -1.48 0.06 -28.85
C MET A 312 -0.64 1.31 -29.18
N THR A 313 -0.28 2.12 -28.20
CA THR A 313 0.59 3.29 -28.40
C THR A 313 2.04 2.94 -28.69
N GLY A 314 2.48 1.72 -28.39
CA GLY A 314 3.86 1.25 -28.54
C GLY A 314 4.86 1.83 -27.53
N LEU A 315 4.39 2.53 -26.50
CA LEU A 315 5.22 3.17 -25.46
C LEU A 315 5.18 2.44 -24.12
N LEU A 316 4.42 1.35 -24.04
CA LEU A 316 4.38 0.46 -22.89
C LEU A 316 5.42 -0.65 -23.09
N ASP A 317 6.48 -0.59 -22.29
CA ASP A 317 7.50 -1.65 -22.25
C ASP A 317 7.00 -2.79 -21.37
N TYR A 318 6.65 -3.89 -22.00
CA TYR A 318 6.31 -5.12 -21.26
C TYR A 318 7.57 -5.70 -20.63
N ASN A 319 7.46 -6.15 -19.39
CA ASN A 319 8.55 -6.84 -18.75
C ASN A 319 8.85 -8.15 -19.50
N SER A 320 10.12 -8.41 -19.84
CA SER A 320 10.54 -9.59 -20.61
C SER A 320 10.20 -10.92 -19.90
N ALA A 321 9.97 -10.91 -18.61
CA ALA A 321 9.44 -12.05 -17.85
C ALA A 321 7.98 -12.39 -18.20
N LEU A 322 7.21 -11.42 -18.72
CA LEU A 322 5.82 -11.60 -19.17
C LEU A 322 5.71 -12.06 -20.63
N THR A 323 6.77 -11.92 -21.43
CA THR A 323 6.76 -12.35 -22.83
C THR A 323 6.72 -13.86 -23.02
N ASN A 324 7.08 -14.64 -22.00
CA ASN A 324 7.01 -16.10 -22.03
C ASN A 324 5.70 -16.68 -21.48
N ASN A 325 4.85 -15.87 -20.87
CA ASN A 325 3.55 -16.29 -20.37
C ASN A 325 2.46 -15.46 -21.05
N THR A 326 1.49 -16.14 -21.60
CA THR A 326 0.26 -15.58 -22.18
C THR A 326 -0.34 -14.51 -21.29
N ASN A 327 -0.12 -13.32 -21.60
CA ASN A 327 -0.63 -11.97 -21.46
C ASN A 327 -1.57 -11.57 -20.30
N LEU A 328 -2.10 -12.45 -19.50
CA LEU A 328 -3.09 -12.12 -18.46
C LEU A 328 -3.12 -13.18 -17.34
N MET A 329 -2.00 -13.77 -16.99
CA MET A 329 -1.97 -14.52 -15.73
C MET A 329 -2.04 -13.53 -14.58
N VAL A 330 -3.23 -13.45 -14.01
CA VAL A 330 -3.44 -12.87 -12.69
C VAL A 330 -2.65 -13.75 -11.73
N ASP A 331 -1.67 -13.21 -11.04
CA ASP A 331 -1.03 -13.89 -9.92
C ASP A 331 -2.10 -14.37 -8.96
N ASP A 332 -1.86 -15.46 -8.25
CA ASP A 332 -2.75 -15.97 -7.19
C ASP A 332 -3.17 -14.90 -6.17
N THR A 333 -2.45 -13.79 -6.12
CA THR A 333 -2.73 -12.60 -5.30
C THR A 333 -3.56 -11.52 -6.00
N GLY A 334 -3.97 -11.71 -7.26
CA GLY A 334 -4.69 -10.72 -8.06
C GLY A 334 -3.85 -9.50 -8.47
N ASN A 335 -2.53 -9.60 -8.42
CA ASN A 335 -1.61 -8.54 -8.82
C ASN A 335 -1.24 -8.71 -10.30
N THR A 336 -1.64 -7.77 -11.12
CA THR A 336 -1.29 -7.73 -12.55
C THR A 336 -0.40 -6.54 -12.85
N PHE A 337 0.89 -6.73 -12.71
CA PHE A 337 1.88 -5.77 -13.19
C PHE A 337 2.05 -5.94 -14.71
N ALA A 338 1.64 -4.96 -15.50
CA ALA A 338 1.69 -5.04 -16.97
C ALA A 338 3.05 -4.62 -17.53
N GLY A 339 3.72 -3.66 -16.94
CA GLY A 339 4.98 -3.16 -17.47
C GLY A 339 5.30 -1.73 -17.06
N LEU A 340 6.26 -1.13 -17.75
CA LEU A 340 6.71 0.24 -17.52
C LEU A 340 6.26 1.14 -18.68
N LEU A 341 5.58 2.22 -18.36
CA LEU A 341 5.24 3.27 -19.29
C LEU A 341 6.31 4.36 -19.26
N PHE A 342 6.86 4.75 -20.40
CA PHE A 342 7.99 5.68 -20.53
C PHE A 342 9.25 5.26 -19.74
N GLY A 343 9.44 3.98 -19.45
CA GLY A 343 10.55 3.49 -18.64
C GLY A 343 10.55 3.92 -17.16
N ARG A 344 9.48 4.58 -16.66
CA ARG A 344 9.42 5.11 -15.29
C ARG A 344 8.12 4.87 -14.53
N ILE A 345 6.98 4.82 -15.22
CA ILE A 345 5.67 4.65 -14.59
C ILE A 345 5.32 3.17 -14.58
N LYS A 346 5.18 2.57 -13.41
CA LYS A 346 4.72 1.19 -13.24
C LYS A 346 3.23 1.11 -13.52
N VAL A 347 2.83 0.25 -14.44
CA VAL A 347 1.43 0.05 -14.83
C VAL A 347 0.89 -1.23 -14.18
N PHE A 348 -0.19 -1.08 -13.43
CA PHE A 348 -0.94 -2.18 -12.82
C PHE A 348 -2.32 -2.25 -13.46
N VAL A 349 -2.75 -3.43 -13.86
CA VAL A 349 -4.06 -3.66 -14.45
C VAL A 349 -5.02 -4.13 -13.38
N ASP A 350 -6.19 -3.52 -13.29
CA ASP A 350 -7.28 -4.01 -12.43
C ASP A 350 -8.18 -4.96 -13.23
N PRO A 351 -8.14 -6.28 -12.95
CA PRO A 351 -8.96 -7.26 -13.66
C PRO A 351 -10.44 -7.21 -13.28
N TYR A 352 -10.79 -6.54 -12.16
CA TYR A 352 -12.14 -6.49 -11.62
C TYR A 352 -12.88 -5.19 -11.95
N SER A 353 -12.42 -4.46 -12.97
CA SER A 353 -13.17 -3.29 -13.46
C SER A 353 -14.53 -3.71 -14.03
N VAL A 354 -15.58 -2.94 -13.71
CA VAL A 354 -16.92 -3.20 -14.26
C VAL A 354 -16.93 -2.81 -15.73
N ALA A 355 -17.48 -3.68 -16.57
CA ALA A 355 -17.59 -3.42 -17.99
C ALA A 355 -18.29 -2.06 -18.26
N GLY A 356 -17.69 -1.23 -19.11
CA GLY A 356 -18.17 0.11 -19.43
C GLY A 356 -17.77 1.23 -18.46
N THR A 357 -17.03 0.90 -17.39
CA THR A 357 -16.42 1.90 -16.50
C THR A 357 -14.92 1.84 -16.59
N ASP A 358 -14.37 2.51 -17.60
CA ASP A 358 -12.94 2.59 -17.79
C ASP A 358 -12.36 3.74 -16.99
N TYR A 359 -11.28 3.48 -16.28
CA TYR A 359 -10.64 4.46 -15.43
C TYR A 359 -9.12 4.33 -15.43
N ALA A 360 -8.49 5.43 -15.08
CA ALA A 360 -7.06 5.48 -14.81
C ALA A 360 -6.82 6.24 -13.50
N VAL A 361 -5.98 5.68 -12.64
CA VAL A 361 -5.51 6.30 -11.41
C VAL A 361 -4.00 6.44 -11.48
N VAL A 362 -3.52 7.67 -11.49
CA VAL A 362 -2.10 7.99 -11.41
C VAL A 362 -1.75 8.22 -9.96
N GLY A 363 -0.64 7.66 -9.49
CA GLY A 363 -0.19 7.81 -8.13
C GLY A 363 1.31 8.08 -8.03
N TYR A 364 1.73 8.55 -6.86
CA TYR A 364 3.12 8.75 -6.51
C TYR A 364 3.48 8.00 -5.23
N LYS A 365 4.61 7.29 -5.30
CA LYS A 365 5.28 6.70 -4.16
C LYS A 365 6.76 7.05 -4.21
N GLY A 366 7.27 7.69 -3.16
CA GLY A 366 8.67 8.04 -3.05
C GLY A 366 9.59 6.85 -2.74
N ALA A 367 10.88 7.09 -2.72
CA ALA A 367 11.89 6.09 -2.37
C ALA A 367 11.83 5.72 -0.87
N THR A 368 11.38 6.65 -0.02
CA THR A 368 11.23 6.40 1.41
C THR A 368 9.86 5.78 1.71
N PRO A 369 9.76 4.84 2.66
CA PRO A 369 8.48 4.22 3.03
C PRO A 369 7.42 5.21 3.54
N TYR A 370 7.87 6.37 4.03
CA TYR A 370 7.02 7.42 4.58
C TYR A 370 6.46 8.38 3.52
N ASP A 371 6.99 8.33 2.31
CA ASP A 371 6.57 9.20 1.21
C ASP A 371 5.61 8.48 0.27
N ALA A 372 4.43 8.20 0.78
CA ALA A 372 3.34 7.58 0.05
C ALA A 372 2.00 8.19 0.49
N GLY A 373 1.00 8.17 -0.37
CA GLY A 373 -0.32 8.74 -0.06
C GLY A 373 -1.17 7.88 0.87
N LEU A 374 -0.93 6.57 0.88
CA LEU A 374 -1.63 5.59 1.71
C LEU A 374 -0.61 4.70 2.40
N PHE A 375 -0.84 4.39 3.68
CA PHE A 375 -0.03 3.46 4.45
C PHE A 375 -0.79 2.17 4.73
N TYR A 376 -0.15 1.06 4.40
CA TYR A 376 -0.56 -0.28 4.78
C TYR A 376 0.26 -0.71 6.00
N CYS A 377 -0.41 -1.02 7.09
CA CYS A 377 0.21 -1.31 8.38
C CYS A 377 -0.14 -2.75 8.80
N PRO A 378 0.60 -3.76 8.36
CA PRO A 378 0.38 -5.14 8.77
C PRO A 378 0.78 -5.33 10.23
N TYR A 379 -0.07 -6.03 11.00
CA TYR A 379 0.22 -6.44 12.36
C TYR A 379 0.41 -7.96 12.43
N VAL A 380 -0.65 -8.72 12.22
CA VAL A 380 -0.59 -10.18 12.11
C VAL A 380 -0.99 -10.57 10.69
N PRO A 381 -0.11 -11.18 9.90
CA PRO A 381 -0.37 -11.40 8.48
C PRO A 381 -1.45 -12.44 8.24
N LEU A 382 -1.30 -13.62 8.83
CA LEU A 382 -2.24 -14.73 8.73
C LEU A 382 -2.16 -15.58 9.99
N GLN A 383 -3.29 -15.85 10.57
CA GLN A 383 -3.44 -16.76 11.70
C GLN A 383 -4.43 -17.83 11.30
N MET A 384 -4.01 -19.10 11.33
CA MET A 384 -4.85 -20.24 11.05
C MET A 384 -5.46 -20.74 12.36
N VAL A 385 -6.75 -20.95 12.38
CA VAL A 385 -7.50 -21.52 13.51
C VAL A 385 -8.20 -22.76 13.02
N ARG A 386 -7.96 -23.88 13.69
CA ARG A 386 -8.64 -25.15 13.47
C ARG A 386 -9.60 -25.41 14.61
N ALA A 387 -10.80 -25.81 14.30
CA ALA A 387 -11.81 -26.15 15.29
C ALA A 387 -12.68 -27.29 14.76
N VAL A 388 -13.25 -28.07 15.67
CA VAL A 388 -14.30 -29.06 15.37
C VAL A 388 -15.60 -28.50 15.91
N ASP A 389 -16.64 -28.50 15.08
CA ASP A 389 -17.97 -28.05 15.49
C ASP A 389 -18.55 -29.01 16.54
N PRO A 390 -18.93 -28.51 17.72
CA PRO A 390 -19.46 -29.37 18.79
C PRO A 390 -20.86 -29.97 18.47
N THR A 391 -21.58 -29.39 17.51
CA THR A 391 -22.90 -29.83 17.12
C THR A 391 -22.89 -30.86 16.01
N THR A 392 -22.03 -30.68 15.02
CA THR A 392 -21.99 -31.54 13.82
C THR A 392 -20.76 -32.43 13.75
N TYR A 393 -19.79 -32.22 14.66
CA TYR A 393 -18.49 -32.89 14.69
C TYR A 393 -17.67 -32.75 13.40
N GLN A 394 -17.99 -31.75 12.59
CA GLN A 394 -17.31 -31.47 11.35
C GLN A 394 -16.10 -30.55 11.59
N PRO A 395 -14.95 -30.79 10.93
CA PRO A 395 -13.80 -29.93 11.05
C PRO A 395 -14.02 -28.61 10.31
N LYS A 396 -13.53 -27.53 10.94
CA LYS A 396 -13.55 -26.17 10.40
C LYS A 396 -12.15 -25.58 10.43
N VAL A 397 -11.77 -24.92 9.34
CA VAL A 397 -10.52 -24.19 9.23
C VAL A 397 -10.85 -22.72 9.01
N GLY A 398 -10.22 -21.85 9.75
CA GLY A 398 -10.40 -20.41 9.62
C GLY A 398 -9.07 -19.68 9.54
N PHE A 399 -9.01 -18.62 8.74
CA PHE A 399 -7.91 -17.69 8.68
C PHE A 399 -8.33 -16.34 9.20
N LYS A 400 -7.45 -15.71 9.99
CA LYS A 400 -7.60 -14.34 10.46
C LYS A 400 -6.36 -13.56 10.10
N THR A 401 -6.54 -12.31 9.72
CA THR A 401 -5.47 -11.33 9.51
C THR A 401 -5.81 -10.03 10.22
N ARG A 402 -4.80 -9.28 10.64
CA ARG A 402 -4.96 -7.99 11.31
C ARG A 402 -4.03 -6.97 10.68
N TYR A 403 -4.61 -5.89 10.16
CA TYR A 403 -3.87 -4.78 9.57
C TYR A 403 -4.66 -3.48 9.67
N GLY A 404 -3.98 -2.37 9.46
CA GLY A 404 -4.59 -1.05 9.39
C GLY A 404 -4.28 -0.37 8.06
N LEU A 405 -5.21 0.47 7.59
CA LEU A 405 -5.02 1.38 6.45
C LEU A 405 -5.25 2.80 6.94
N VAL A 406 -4.35 3.70 6.58
CA VAL A 406 -4.45 5.12 6.94
C VAL A 406 -3.86 5.99 5.83
N ALA A 407 -4.45 7.15 5.61
CA ALA A 407 -3.90 8.12 4.68
C ALA A 407 -2.71 8.87 5.29
N ASN A 408 -1.84 9.36 4.42
CA ASN A 408 -0.74 10.21 4.86
C ASN A 408 -1.28 11.51 5.49
N PRO A 409 -0.77 11.96 6.65
CA PRO A 409 -1.19 13.20 7.30
C PRO A 409 -1.13 14.43 6.40
N PHE A 410 -0.21 14.46 5.44
CA PHE A 410 -0.02 15.57 4.50
C PHE A 410 -0.73 15.39 3.17
N ALA A 411 -1.31 14.23 2.93
CA ALA A 411 -1.91 13.90 1.66
C ALA A 411 -3.36 14.36 1.53
N THR A 412 -4.03 14.66 2.65
CA THR A 412 -5.46 14.90 2.65
C THR A 412 -5.84 16.28 3.20
N ALA A 413 -6.78 16.95 2.52
CA ALA A 413 -7.41 18.16 3.03
C ALA A 413 -8.41 17.89 4.18
N ALA A 414 -8.78 16.62 4.41
CA ALA A 414 -9.86 16.24 5.32
C ALA A 414 -9.40 16.05 6.78
N GLY A 415 -8.14 16.32 7.10
CA GLY A 415 -7.58 16.14 8.43
C GLY A 415 -6.53 15.03 8.50
N LEU A 416 -5.82 14.97 9.61
CA LEU A 416 -4.67 14.10 9.81
C LEU A 416 -5.05 12.61 9.69
N GLY A 417 -4.63 11.97 8.58
CA GLY A 417 -4.78 10.53 8.37
C GLY A 417 -6.19 10.03 8.01
N ALA A 418 -7.17 10.92 7.86
CA ALA A 418 -8.52 10.52 7.51
C ALA A 418 -8.61 9.97 6.08
N LEU A 419 -9.31 8.83 5.93
CA LEU A 419 -9.69 8.29 4.63
C LEU A 419 -11.00 8.95 4.19
N ALA A 420 -10.90 10.02 3.40
CA ALA A 420 -12.05 10.73 2.85
C ALA A 420 -12.01 10.67 1.31
N ASN A 421 -13.19 10.73 0.69
CA ASN A 421 -13.31 10.68 -0.76
C ASN A 421 -12.69 11.92 -1.38
N ASP A 422 -11.99 11.74 -2.50
CA ASP A 422 -11.48 12.80 -3.38
C ASP A 422 -10.50 13.80 -2.73
N THR A 423 -9.86 13.43 -1.63
CA THR A 423 -9.03 14.34 -0.84
C THR A 423 -7.53 14.09 -0.93
N ASN A 424 -7.11 12.94 -1.43
CA ASN A 424 -5.70 12.55 -1.43
C ASN A 424 -4.95 13.14 -2.63
N TYR A 425 -4.00 14.04 -2.37
CA TYR A 425 -3.20 14.71 -3.41
C TYR A 425 -2.13 13.82 -4.05
N TYR A 426 -1.76 12.69 -3.44
CA TYR A 426 -0.79 11.74 -3.98
C TYR A 426 -1.36 10.87 -5.09
N TYR A 427 -2.69 10.79 -5.20
CA TYR A 427 -3.39 10.02 -6.21
C TYR A 427 -4.35 10.90 -6.98
N ARG A 428 -4.42 10.68 -8.31
CA ARG A 428 -5.40 11.34 -9.18
C ARG A 428 -6.09 10.34 -10.05
N ARG A 429 -7.42 10.43 -10.09
CA ARG A 429 -8.25 9.58 -10.93
C ARG A 429 -8.99 10.35 -12.00
N PHE A 430 -9.20 9.69 -13.12
CA PHE A 430 -10.10 10.15 -14.17
C PHE A 430 -10.74 8.95 -14.86
N GLN A 431 -11.94 9.17 -15.40
CA GLN A 431 -12.66 8.19 -16.18
C GLN A 431 -12.31 8.35 -17.65
N VAL A 432 -12.17 7.23 -18.37
CA VAL A 432 -11.97 7.21 -19.81
C VAL A 432 -13.28 6.76 -20.45
N LEU A 433 -13.80 7.54 -21.39
CA LEU A 433 -15.04 7.28 -22.10
C LEU A 433 -14.77 6.96 -23.56
N ASN A 434 -15.63 6.09 -24.15
CA ASN A 434 -15.65 5.79 -25.56
C ASN A 434 -14.33 5.21 -26.11
N ILE A 435 -13.72 4.28 -25.41
CA ILE A 435 -12.49 3.60 -25.86
C ILE A 435 -12.72 2.82 -27.15
N ASN A 436 -13.93 2.24 -27.30
CA ASN A 436 -14.28 1.33 -28.40
C ASN A 436 -15.06 2.03 -29.54
N GLN A 437 -15.08 3.37 -29.60
CA GLN A 437 -15.78 4.12 -30.65
C GLN A 437 -14.84 4.86 -31.56
#